data_1508b8e1da2c9c28e5f0b27f4b3a8af3
#
_entry.id   1508b8e1da2c9c28e5f0b27f4b3a8af3
#
_cell.length_a   1.000
_cell.length_b   1.000
_cell.length_c   1.000
_cell.angle_alpha   90.00
_cell.angle_beta   90.00
_cell.angle_gamma   90.00
#
_symmetry.space_group_name_H-M   'P 1'
#
loop_
_entity.id
_entity.type
_entity.pdbx_description
1 polymer ?
#
loop_
_entity_poly.entity_id
_entity_poly.type
_entity_poly.pdbx_seq_one_letter_code
_entity_poly.pdbx_strand_id
1 'polypeptide(L)'
;WLMSIKSRASIPGGVWGFLIFINLFVFFLAFFLDFFEIAFIILPMVAPIAQKVLTPVVGPDAALIWFGVMLCVNMQTSFLHPPFGFALFYLRGVAPKEIKSSDIYWGALPWIGLQAIMVAIVIAFPVTVTALLDKPLDVDLSKVKIVVPEIELPPLDFGTQKQ
;
A
#
# COMPACT_ATOMS: atom_id res chain seq x y z
N TRP A 1 8.12 3.15 30.18
CA TRP A 1 7.49 4.38 29.67
C TRP A 1 8.53 5.35 29.11
N LEU A 2 9.65 5.55 29.84
CA LEU A 2 10.77 6.42 29.40
C LEU A 2 11.51 5.88 28.18
N MET A 3 11.56 4.56 27.95
CA MET A 3 12.12 3.96 26.74
C MET A 3 11.33 4.28 25.47
N SER A 4 10.00 4.45 25.58
CA SER A 4 9.13 4.79 24.45
C SER A 4 9.36 6.22 23.93
N ILE A 5 9.78 7.15 24.79
CA ILE A 5 10.05 8.54 24.40
C ILE A 5 11.43 8.68 23.70
N LYS A 6 12.41 7.90 24.13
CA LYS A 6 13.76 7.93 23.52
C LYS A 6 13.79 7.33 22.10
N SER A 7 12.94 6.37 21.82
CA SER A 7 12.82 5.76 20.48
C SER A 7 12.18 6.71 19.45
N ARG A 8 11.37 7.69 19.89
CA ARG A 8 10.80 8.72 19.01
C ARG A 8 11.80 9.78 18.55
N ALA A 9 12.90 9.94 19.27
CA ALA A 9 13.91 10.95 18.97
C ALA A 9 14.95 10.52 17.93
N SER A 10 14.93 9.27 17.46
CA SER A 10 15.96 8.77 16.54
C SER A 10 15.58 8.83 15.06
N ILE A 11 14.34 9.23 14.72
CA ILE A 11 13.96 9.46 13.32
C ILE A 11 14.03 10.96 13.04
N PRO A 12 14.94 11.42 12.16
CA PRO A 12 15.00 12.83 11.76
C PRO A 12 13.64 13.29 11.21
N GLY A 13 13.10 14.38 11.77
CA GLY A 13 11.79 14.91 11.36
C GLY A 13 10.57 14.20 11.97
N GLY A 14 10.75 13.21 12.87
CA GLY A 14 9.65 12.52 13.55
C GLY A 14 8.72 11.77 12.58
N VAL A 15 7.41 11.79 12.87
CA VAL A 15 6.39 11.12 12.04
C VAL A 15 6.35 11.67 10.61
N TRP A 16 6.38 12.97 10.46
CA TRP A 16 6.34 13.63 9.16
C TRP A 16 7.58 13.34 8.32
N GLY A 17 8.78 13.38 8.95
CA GLY A 17 10.01 13.00 8.28
C GLY A 17 9.99 11.57 7.77
N PHE A 18 9.47 10.64 8.58
CA PHE A 18 9.29 9.25 8.18
C PHE A 18 8.35 9.11 6.98
N LEU A 19 7.17 9.74 7.02
CA LEU A 19 6.17 9.66 5.95
C LEU A 19 6.70 10.24 4.64
N ILE A 20 7.31 11.43 4.69
CA ILE A 20 7.88 12.07 3.50
C ILE A 20 9.03 11.22 2.94
N PHE A 21 9.94 10.76 3.80
CA PHE A 21 11.06 9.94 3.38
C PHE A 21 10.61 8.65 2.68
N ILE A 22 9.69 7.90 3.28
CA ILE A 22 9.20 6.64 2.70
C ILE A 22 8.45 6.89 1.39
N ASN A 23 7.64 7.94 1.32
CA ASN A 23 6.92 8.25 0.08
C ASN A 23 7.85 8.67 -1.05
N LEU A 24 8.87 9.49 -0.77
CA LEU A 24 9.90 9.82 -1.76
C LEU A 24 10.70 8.60 -2.16
N PHE A 25 11.09 7.77 -1.21
CA PHE A 25 11.83 6.54 -1.46
C PHE A 25 11.06 5.60 -2.39
N VAL A 26 9.79 5.33 -2.07
CA VAL A 26 8.92 4.49 -2.92
C VAL A 26 8.68 5.14 -4.27
N PHE A 27 8.49 6.46 -4.33
CA PHE A 27 8.34 7.18 -5.59
C PHE A 27 9.57 7.01 -6.50
N PHE A 28 10.79 7.14 -5.95
CA PHE A 28 12.02 6.90 -6.72
C PHE A 28 12.21 5.43 -7.10
N LEU A 29 11.87 4.50 -6.22
CA LEU A 29 11.92 3.07 -6.55
C LEU A 29 10.98 2.71 -7.70
N ALA A 30 9.83 3.38 -7.77
CA ALA A 30 8.83 3.17 -8.82
C ALA A 30 9.31 3.51 -10.25
N PHE A 31 10.48 4.15 -10.41
CA PHE A 31 11.14 4.28 -11.71
C PHE A 31 11.81 2.98 -12.19
N PHE A 32 12.20 2.10 -11.27
CA PHE A 32 12.99 0.91 -11.55
C PHE A 32 12.26 -0.38 -11.25
N LEU A 33 11.45 -0.36 -10.20
CA LEU A 33 10.69 -1.49 -9.69
C LEU A 33 9.22 -1.34 -10.06
N ASP A 34 8.57 -2.46 -10.32
CA ASP A 34 7.14 -2.45 -10.53
C ASP A 34 6.34 -2.47 -9.20
N PHE A 35 5.03 -2.38 -9.33
CA PHE A 35 4.10 -2.41 -8.22
C PHE A 35 4.26 -3.67 -7.36
N PHE A 36 4.42 -4.84 -7.98
CA PHE A 36 4.48 -6.12 -7.26
C PHE A 36 5.76 -6.23 -6.43
N GLU A 37 6.89 -5.82 -6.98
CA GLU A 37 8.17 -5.83 -6.27
C GLU A 37 8.14 -4.91 -5.05
N ILE A 38 7.60 -3.71 -5.21
CA ILE A 38 7.44 -2.76 -4.10
C ILE A 38 6.48 -3.31 -3.05
N ALA A 39 5.33 -3.86 -3.46
CA ALA A 39 4.32 -4.38 -2.55
C ALA A 39 4.78 -5.60 -1.76
N PHE A 40 5.52 -6.52 -2.39
CA PHE A 40 5.93 -7.75 -1.72
C PHE A 40 7.27 -7.66 -0.98
N ILE A 41 8.13 -6.73 -1.34
CA ILE A 41 9.45 -6.58 -0.72
C ILE A 41 9.46 -5.40 0.24
N ILE A 42 9.14 -4.21 -0.23
CA ILE A 42 9.30 -2.98 0.55
C ILE A 42 8.22 -2.86 1.63
N LEU A 43 6.96 -3.14 1.28
CA LEU A 43 5.85 -2.98 2.22
C LEU A 43 6.00 -3.85 3.48
N PRO A 44 6.29 -5.17 3.41
CA PRO A 44 6.50 -5.98 4.61
C PRO A 44 7.70 -5.55 5.45
N MET A 45 8.76 -5.03 4.83
CA MET A 45 9.94 -4.53 5.55
C MET A 45 9.64 -3.25 6.34
N VAL A 46 8.85 -2.36 5.78
CA VAL A 46 8.58 -1.04 6.36
C VAL A 46 7.36 -1.04 7.27
N ALA A 47 6.40 -1.93 7.08
CA ALA A 47 5.15 -1.99 7.83
C ALA A 47 5.34 -2.05 9.37
N PRO A 48 6.26 -2.85 9.94
CA PRO A 48 6.47 -2.88 11.39
C PRO A 48 6.98 -1.54 11.95
N ILE A 49 7.79 -0.82 11.16
CA ILE A 49 8.31 0.49 11.54
C ILE A 49 7.18 1.52 11.44
N ALA A 50 6.43 1.50 10.35
CA ALA A 50 5.28 2.36 10.13
C ALA A 50 4.25 2.22 11.25
N GLN A 51 3.92 1.01 11.66
CA GLN A 51 3.01 0.78 12.77
C GLN A 51 3.48 1.46 14.05
N LYS A 52 4.75 1.29 14.42
CA LYS A 52 5.31 1.91 15.64
C LYS A 52 5.29 3.44 15.59
N VAL A 53 5.56 4.01 14.41
CA VAL A 53 5.66 5.47 14.21
C VAL A 53 4.28 6.11 14.13
N LEU A 54 3.31 5.47 13.48
CA LEU A 54 1.99 6.04 13.18
C LEU A 54 0.93 5.76 14.26
N THR A 55 1.05 4.69 15.03
CA THR A 55 0.13 4.36 16.12
C THR A 55 -0.15 5.53 17.09
N PRO A 56 0.84 6.36 17.47
CA PRO A 56 0.58 7.51 18.34
C PRO A 56 -0.25 8.62 17.71
N VAL A 57 -0.40 8.61 16.37
CA VAL A 57 -1.12 9.66 15.61
C VAL A 57 -2.57 9.26 15.34
N VAL A 58 -2.77 8.04 14.85
CA VAL A 58 -4.08 7.58 14.35
C VAL A 58 -4.61 6.35 15.07
N GLY A 59 -3.88 5.82 16.05
CA GLY A 59 -4.22 4.58 16.75
C GLY A 59 -3.68 3.32 16.08
N PRO A 60 -3.65 2.19 16.81
CA PRO A 60 -3.04 0.95 16.35
C PRO A 60 -3.77 0.35 15.14
N ASP A 61 -5.09 0.43 15.10
CA ASP A 61 -5.92 -0.19 14.07
C ASP A 61 -5.85 0.58 12.74
N ALA A 62 -5.80 1.92 12.82
CA ALA A 62 -5.77 2.78 11.65
C ALA A 62 -4.36 2.99 11.07
N ALA A 63 -3.30 2.75 11.85
CA ALA A 63 -1.92 3.07 11.46
C ALA A 63 -1.48 2.36 10.18
N LEU A 64 -1.65 1.05 10.08
CA LEU A 64 -1.28 0.28 8.90
C LEU A 64 -2.23 0.52 7.73
N ILE A 65 -3.50 0.77 8.00
CA ILE A 65 -4.49 1.06 6.96
C ILE A 65 -4.16 2.38 6.28
N TRP A 66 -3.93 3.43 7.07
CA TRP A 66 -3.52 4.73 6.55
C TRP A 66 -2.21 4.64 5.77
N PHE A 67 -1.22 3.95 6.31
CA PHE A 67 0.06 3.73 5.65
C PHE A 67 -0.10 2.96 4.34
N GLY A 68 -0.89 1.88 4.33
CA GLY A 68 -1.17 1.08 3.15
C GLY A 68 -1.85 1.88 2.05
N VAL A 69 -2.92 2.63 2.37
CA VAL A 69 -3.62 3.48 1.41
C VAL A 69 -2.68 4.53 0.81
N MET A 70 -1.88 5.19 1.65
CA MET A 70 -0.91 6.19 1.21
C MET A 70 0.11 5.60 0.22
N LEU A 71 0.66 4.42 0.52
CA LEU A 71 1.58 3.74 -0.38
C LEU A 71 0.89 3.26 -1.66
N CYS A 72 -0.33 2.74 -1.58
CA CYS A 72 -1.10 2.35 -2.77
C CYS A 72 -1.31 3.53 -3.73
N VAL A 73 -1.68 4.70 -3.20
CA VAL A 73 -1.82 5.92 -4.01
C VAL A 73 -0.48 6.32 -4.62
N ASN A 74 0.61 6.23 -3.87
CA ASN A 74 1.95 6.55 -4.36
C ASN A 74 2.42 5.55 -5.44
N MET A 75 2.23 4.25 -5.22
CA MET A 75 2.62 3.21 -6.17
C MET A 75 1.90 3.29 -7.52
N GLN A 76 0.71 3.89 -7.57
CA GLN A 76 0.03 4.13 -8.85
C GLN A 76 0.88 4.97 -9.83
N THR A 77 1.77 5.81 -9.31
CA THR A 77 2.67 6.59 -10.15
C THR A 77 3.62 5.73 -10.97
N SER A 78 3.96 4.51 -10.50
CA SER A 78 4.85 3.58 -11.22
C SER A 78 4.34 3.24 -12.63
N PHE A 79 3.02 3.19 -12.82
CA PHE A 79 2.40 2.92 -14.12
C PHE A 79 2.56 4.08 -15.12
N LEU A 80 2.80 5.29 -14.62
CA LEU A 80 2.90 6.52 -15.42
C LEU A 80 4.33 7.06 -15.54
N HIS A 81 5.30 6.49 -14.82
CA HIS A 81 6.69 6.96 -14.84
C HIS A 81 7.39 6.61 -16.16
N PRO A 82 7.88 7.60 -16.92
CA PRO A 82 8.81 7.33 -18.02
C PRO A 82 10.15 6.79 -17.46
N PRO A 83 10.84 5.87 -18.14
CA PRO A 83 10.49 5.23 -19.42
C PRO A 83 9.74 3.90 -19.26
N PHE A 84 9.62 3.33 -18.05
CA PHE A 84 9.16 1.96 -17.81
C PHE A 84 7.68 1.86 -17.40
N GLY A 85 6.94 2.97 -17.27
CA GLY A 85 5.53 2.93 -16.90
C GLY A 85 4.70 2.08 -17.86
N PHE A 86 4.12 0.99 -17.37
CA PHE A 86 3.34 0.05 -18.18
C PHE A 86 2.25 0.72 -18.99
N ALA A 87 1.55 1.70 -18.41
CA ALA A 87 0.48 2.42 -19.10
C ALA A 87 1.02 3.21 -20.29
N LEU A 88 2.17 3.88 -20.15
CA LEU A 88 2.79 4.65 -21.23
C LEU A 88 3.34 3.74 -22.32
N PHE A 89 3.93 2.62 -21.91
CA PHE A 89 4.43 1.62 -22.86
C PHE A 89 3.30 1.01 -23.69
N TYR A 90 2.19 0.65 -23.04
CA TYR A 90 1.03 0.11 -23.73
C TYR A 90 0.40 1.15 -24.66
N LEU A 91 0.23 2.39 -24.18
CA LEU A 91 -0.30 3.49 -25.00
C LEU A 91 0.55 3.71 -26.25
N ARG A 92 1.87 3.65 -26.13
CA ARG A 92 2.77 3.75 -27.28
C ARG A 92 2.55 2.66 -28.31
N GLY A 93 2.25 1.42 -27.86
CA GLY A 93 2.01 0.27 -28.76
C GLY A 93 0.74 0.42 -29.60
N VAL A 94 -0.28 1.14 -29.11
CA VAL A 94 -1.59 1.30 -29.78
C VAL A 94 -1.77 2.70 -30.39
N ALA A 95 -0.91 3.67 -30.06
CA ALA A 95 -0.99 5.03 -30.56
C ALA A 95 -0.69 5.08 -32.08
N PRO A 96 -1.37 5.97 -32.84
CA PRO A 96 -1.03 6.23 -34.22
C PRO A 96 0.41 6.65 -34.42
N LYS A 97 1.00 6.34 -35.60
CA LYS A 97 2.41 6.59 -35.90
C LYS A 97 2.80 8.07 -35.90
N GLU A 98 1.83 8.94 -36.06
CA GLU A 98 1.98 10.41 -36.05
C GLU A 98 2.30 10.94 -34.64
N ILE A 99 1.91 10.22 -33.58
CA ILE A 99 2.15 10.59 -32.19
C ILE A 99 3.56 10.16 -31.78
N LYS A 100 4.37 11.14 -31.41
CA LYS A 100 5.72 10.88 -30.92
C LYS A 100 5.69 10.38 -29.49
N SER A 101 6.64 9.52 -29.12
CA SER A 101 6.79 9.04 -27.74
C SER A 101 6.96 10.17 -26.72
N SER A 102 7.64 11.26 -27.13
CA SER A 102 7.78 12.46 -26.30
C SER A 102 6.43 13.07 -25.92
N ASP A 103 5.46 13.08 -26.85
CA ASP A 103 4.15 13.70 -26.61
C ASP A 103 3.37 12.91 -25.57
N ILE A 104 3.49 11.57 -25.60
CA ILE A 104 2.90 10.67 -24.61
C ILE A 104 3.52 10.93 -23.24
N TYR A 105 4.85 11.04 -23.15
CA TYR A 105 5.53 11.28 -21.88
C TYR A 105 5.21 12.65 -21.29
N TRP A 106 5.21 13.71 -22.11
CA TRP A 106 4.82 15.04 -21.69
C TRP A 106 3.34 15.10 -21.25
N GLY A 107 2.48 14.36 -21.95
CA GLY A 107 1.07 14.23 -21.59
C GLY A 107 0.84 13.51 -20.25
N ALA A 108 1.76 12.64 -19.82
CA ALA A 108 1.67 11.93 -18.55
C ALA A 108 2.06 12.81 -17.34
N LEU A 109 2.94 13.82 -17.51
CA LEU A 109 3.43 14.64 -16.40
C LEU A 109 2.35 15.32 -15.55
N PRO A 110 1.29 15.93 -16.13
CA PRO A 110 0.20 16.51 -15.34
C PRO A 110 -0.48 15.48 -14.44
N TRP A 111 -0.63 14.25 -14.92
CA TRP A 111 -1.26 13.15 -14.15
C TRP A 111 -0.36 12.69 -13.00
N ILE A 112 0.95 12.61 -13.21
CA ILE A 112 1.92 12.33 -12.14
C ILE A 112 1.88 13.46 -11.10
N GLY A 113 1.78 14.72 -11.53
CA GLY A 113 1.61 15.86 -10.63
C GLY A 113 0.33 15.78 -9.81
N LEU A 114 -0.80 15.43 -10.43
CA LEU A 114 -2.08 15.23 -9.74
C LEU A 114 -1.97 14.11 -8.70
N GLN A 115 -1.30 13.01 -9.04
CA GLN A 115 -1.07 11.89 -8.14
C GLN A 115 -0.22 12.29 -6.94
N ALA A 116 0.84 13.08 -7.17
CA ALA A 116 1.68 13.61 -6.08
C ALA A 116 0.87 14.52 -5.12
N ILE A 117 -0.05 15.33 -5.66
CA ILE A 117 -0.97 16.13 -4.86
C ILE A 117 -1.89 15.23 -4.03
N MET A 118 -2.42 14.16 -4.60
CA MET A 118 -3.26 13.20 -3.89
C MET A 118 -2.48 12.56 -2.73
N VAL A 119 -1.24 12.12 -2.95
CA VAL A 119 -0.38 11.60 -1.88
C VAL A 119 -0.17 12.64 -0.78
N ALA A 120 0.09 13.89 -1.14
CA ALA A 120 0.27 14.98 -0.18
C ALA A 120 -1.00 15.22 0.66
N ILE A 121 -2.20 15.13 0.05
CA ILE A 121 -3.48 15.25 0.75
C ILE A 121 -3.66 14.10 1.75
N VAL A 122 -3.40 12.85 1.35
CA VAL A 122 -3.53 11.67 2.22
C VAL A 122 -2.54 11.74 3.38
N ILE A 123 -1.33 12.26 3.16
CA ILE A 123 -0.35 12.50 4.22
C ILE A 123 -0.84 13.58 5.18
N ALA A 124 -1.27 14.73 4.65
CA ALA A 124 -1.65 15.89 5.46
C ALA A 124 -2.94 15.67 6.27
N PHE A 125 -3.87 14.89 5.72
CA PHE A 125 -5.19 14.65 6.29
C PHE A 125 -5.46 13.16 6.50
N PRO A 126 -4.97 12.54 7.59
CA PRO A 126 -5.26 11.14 7.92
C PRO A 126 -6.73 10.82 7.95
N VAL A 127 -7.57 11.82 8.28
CA VAL A 127 -9.04 11.71 8.35
C VAL A 127 -9.63 11.25 7.01
N THR A 128 -9.02 11.56 5.88
CA THR A 128 -9.50 11.10 4.56
C THR A 128 -9.59 9.58 4.44
N VAL A 129 -8.74 8.88 5.17
CA VAL A 129 -8.73 7.42 5.24
C VAL A 129 -9.45 6.91 6.49
N THR A 130 -9.16 7.49 7.65
CA THR A 130 -9.64 6.97 8.94
C THR A 130 -11.13 7.23 9.18
N ALA A 131 -11.72 8.25 8.53
CA ALA A 131 -13.16 8.53 8.64
C ALA A 131 -14.06 7.44 8.03
N LEU A 132 -13.50 6.63 7.10
CA LEU A 132 -14.21 5.54 6.43
C LEU A 132 -14.01 4.19 7.15
N LEU A 133 -13.21 4.16 8.22
CA LEU A 133 -13.02 2.96 9.00
C LEU A 133 -14.23 2.77 9.94
N ASP A 134 -14.80 1.59 9.87
CA ASP A 134 -15.79 1.17 10.87
C ASP A 134 -15.16 1.19 12.26
N LYS A 135 -15.96 1.58 13.26
CA LYS A 135 -15.51 1.48 14.65
C LYS A 135 -15.15 0.02 14.95
N PRO A 136 -14.05 -0.23 15.67
CA PRO A 136 -13.73 -1.59 16.11
C PRO A 136 -14.98 -2.21 16.74
N LEU A 137 -15.42 -3.32 16.20
CA LEU A 137 -16.49 -4.09 16.84
C LEU A 137 -15.94 -4.53 18.20
N ASP A 138 -16.54 -4.03 19.26
CA ASP A 138 -16.28 -4.49 20.64
C ASP A 138 -16.87 -5.89 20.79
N VAL A 139 -16.29 -6.84 20.06
CA VAL A 139 -16.70 -8.24 20.10
C VAL A 139 -15.86 -8.90 21.18
N ASP A 140 -16.51 -9.19 22.28
CA ASP A 140 -15.93 -10.04 23.32
C ASP A 140 -15.71 -11.45 22.76
N LEU A 141 -14.46 -11.69 22.28
CA LEU A 141 -14.06 -12.95 21.67
C LEU A 141 -14.30 -14.15 22.58
N SER A 142 -14.44 -13.96 23.89
CA SER A 142 -14.77 -15.01 24.85
C SER A 142 -16.22 -15.52 24.70
N LYS A 143 -17.09 -14.70 24.08
CA LYS A 143 -18.51 -15.02 23.85
C LYS A 143 -18.79 -15.55 22.44
N VAL A 144 -17.82 -15.49 21.55
CA VAL A 144 -17.96 -16.01 20.17
C VAL A 144 -17.86 -17.52 20.19
N LYS A 145 -19.01 -18.21 20.14
CA LYS A 145 -19.04 -19.64 19.86
C LYS A 145 -18.81 -19.85 18.38
N ILE A 146 -17.61 -20.30 18.02
CA ILE A 146 -17.31 -20.76 16.66
C ILE A 146 -18.01 -22.12 16.51
N VAL A 147 -19.18 -22.13 15.88
CA VAL A 147 -19.81 -23.38 15.45
C VAL A 147 -19.12 -23.77 14.14
N VAL A 148 -18.14 -24.64 14.23
CA VAL A 148 -17.56 -25.27 13.04
C VAL A 148 -18.59 -26.26 12.53
N PRO A 149 -19.19 -26.08 11.33
CA PRO A 149 -20.06 -27.10 10.77
C PRO A 149 -19.25 -28.40 10.58
N GLU A 150 -19.76 -29.52 11.10
CA GLU A 150 -19.16 -30.83 10.89
C GLU A 150 -19.30 -31.14 9.39
N ILE A 151 -18.18 -31.03 8.66
CA ILE A 151 -18.14 -31.37 7.25
C ILE A 151 -18.08 -32.90 7.18
N GLU A 152 -19.23 -33.53 6.95
CA GLU A 152 -19.27 -34.95 6.59
C GLU A 152 -18.56 -35.12 5.23
N LEU A 153 -17.28 -35.52 5.30
CA LEU A 153 -16.58 -35.93 4.10
C LEU A 153 -17.20 -37.25 3.60
N PRO A 154 -17.60 -37.32 2.32
CA PRO A 154 -18.05 -38.58 1.77
C PRO A 154 -16.92 -39.65 1.94
N PRO A 155 -17.26 -40.90 2.23
CA PRO A 155 -16.27 -41.94 2.41
C PRO A 155 -15.38 -42.03 1.17
N LEU A 156 -14.07 -41.88 1.39
CA LEU A 156 -13.09 -42.05 0.33
C LEU A 156 -13.11 -43.50 -0.14
N ASP A 157 -13.75 -43.74 -1.26
CA ASP A 157 -13.69 -45.05 -1.93
C ASP A 157 -12.31 -45.18 -2.61
N PHE A 158 -11.37 -45.78 -1.89
CA PHE A 158 -10.10 -46.24 -2.45
C PHE A 158 -10.34 -47.50 -3.28
N GLY A 159 -11.02 -47.35 -4.41
CA GLY A 159 -11.33 -48.48 -5.29
C GLY A 159 -10.27 -49.54 -5.26
N THR A 160 -10.56 -50.67 -4.54
CA THR A 160 -9.76 -51.90 -4.60
C THR A 160 -9.85 -52.43 -6.01
N GLN A 161 -8.91 -52.08 -6.87
CA GLN A 161 -8.71 -52.81 -8.12
C GLN A 161 -8.34 -54.25 -7.74
N LYS A 162 -9.33 -55.14 -7.84
CA LYS A 162 -9.08 -56.56 -7.87
C LYS A 162 -8.33 -56.86 -9.17
N GLN A 163 -7.12 -57.37 -9.03
CA GLN A 163 -6.40 -58.09 -10.09
C GLN A 163 -7.15 -59.35 -10.49
#